data_3812438c74eda38672b0d02a8c225a80
#
_entry.id   3812438c74eda38672b0d02a8c225a80
#
_cell.length_a   1.000
_cell.length_b   1.000
_cell.length_c   1.000
_cell.angle_alpha   90.00
_cell.angle_beta   90.00
_cell.angle_gamma   90.00
#
_symmetry.space_group_name_H-M   'P 1'
#
loop_
_entity.id
_entity.type
_entity.pdbx_description
1 polymer ?
#
loop_
_entity_poly.entity_id
_entity_poly.type
_entity_poly.pdbx_seq_one_letter_code
_entity_poly.pdbx_strand_id
1 'polypeptide(L)' 'MYNLDDFEKALAHFGTRVDIIIALEMGGKIDAQDAYKEIKAELKELKRAKKQYGKDM' A
#
# COMPACT_ATOMS: atom_id res chain seq x y z
N MET A 1 8.37 15.21 -16.16
CA MET A 1 6.97 15.55 -15.93
C MET A 1 6.33 14.60 -14.93
N TYR A 2 5.47 15.12 -14.11
CA TYR A 2 4.78 14.36 -13.09
C TYR A 2 3.78 13.40 -13.74
N ASN A 3 3.80 12.14 -13.35
CA ASN A 3 2.91 11.13 -13.93
C ASN A 3 1.91 10.61 -12.90
N LEU A 4 0.70 11.17 -12.97
CA LEU A 4 -0.38 10.79 -12.05
C LEU A 4 -0.79 9.33 -12.20
N ASP A 5 -0.70 8.81 -13.43
CA ASP A 5 -1.11 7.43 -13.68
C ASP A 5 -0.29 6.43 -12.88
N ASP A 6 1.01 6.68 -12.76
CA ASP A 6 1.87 5.79 -11.98
C ASP A 6 1.54 5.85 -10.50
N PHE A 7 1.25 7.03 -9.98
CA PHE A 7 0.84 7.16 -8.59
C PHE A 7 -0.52 6.52 -8.36
N GLU A 8 -1.44 6.72 -9.29
CA GLU A 8 -2.75 6.09 -9.19
C GLU A 8 -2.65 4.57 -9.21
N LYS A 9 -1.75 4.02 -10.01
CA LYS A 9 -1.50 2.59 -10.01
C LYS A 9 -0.95 2.13 -8.66
N ALA A 10 -0.08 2.91 -8.06
CA ALA A 10 0.46 2.61 -6.74
C ALA A 10 -0.64 2.61 -5.68
N LEU A 11 -1.57 3.56 -5.77
CA LEU A 11 -2.71 3.61 -4.86
C LEU A 11 -3.62 2.40 -5.04
N ALA A 12 -3.91 2.02 -6.27
CA ALA A 12 -4.75 0.87 -6.56
C ALA A 12 -4.08 -0.41 -6.04
N HIS A 13 -2.79 -0.53 -6.25
CA HIS A 13 -2.03 -1.67 -5.74
C HIS A 13 -2.10 -1.74 -4.22
N PHE A 14 -1.93 -0.60 -3.56
CA PHE A 14 -2.02 -0.52 -2.11
C PHE A 14 -3.40 -1.01 -1.63
N GLY A 15 -4.46 -0.54 -2.25
CA GLY A 15 -5.82 -0.95 -1.89
C GLY A 15 -6.02 -2.45 -2.05
N THR A 16 -5.54 -3.01 -3.16
CA THR A 16 -5.65 -4.45 -3.41
C THR A 16 -4.89 -5.24 -2.36
N ARG A 17 -3.68 -4.82 -2.02
CA ARG A 17 -2.87 -5.50 -1.02
C ARG A 17 -3.54 -5.42 0.36
N VAL A 18 -4.06 -4.26 0.71
CA VAL A 18 -4.76 -4.10 1.99
C VAL A 18 -5.98 -5.01 2.07
N ASP A 19 -6.75 -5.10 0.98
CA ASP A 19 -7.91 -5.99 0.94
C ASP A 19 -7.50 -7.44 1.17
N ILE A 20 -6.40 -7.88 0.56
CA ILE A 20 -5.90 -9.23 0.75
C ILE A 20 -5.50 -9.46 2.20
N ILE A 21 -4.81 -8.50 2.80
CA ILE A 21 -4.36 -8.60 4.18
C ILE A 21 -5.56 -8.69 5.12
N ILE A 22 -6.58 -7.87 4.87
CA ILE A 22 -7.80 -7.89 5.66
C ILE A 22 -8.49 -9.26 5.57
N ALA A 23 -8.58 -9.79 4.35
CA ALA A 23 -9.20 -11.09 4.15
C ALA A 23 -8.45 -12.20 4.88
N LEU A 24 -7.12 -12.13 4.86
CA LEU A 24 -6.30 -13.13 5.55
C LEU A 24 -6.50 -13.06 7.07
N GLU A 25 -6.58 -11.86 7.60
CA GLU A 25 -6.77 -11.67 9.04
C GLU A 25 -8.17 -12.13 9.45
N MET A 26 -9.19 -11.72 8.72
CA MET A 26 -10.56 -12.13 9.01
C MET A 26 -10.78 -13.62 8.85
N GLY A 27 -10.03 -14.24 7.95
CA GLY A 27 -10.08 -15.68 7.73
C GLY A 27 -9.24 -16.48 8.71
N GLY A 28 -8.54 -15.80 9.63
CA GLY A 28 -7.72 -16.46 10.64
C GLY A 28 -6.38 -16.98 10.12
N LYS A 29 -5.96 -16.55 8.94
CA LYS A 29 -4.67 -16.96 8.37
C LYS A 29 -3.50 -16.20 8.99
N ILE A 30 -3.72 -14.97 9.38
CA ILE A 30 -2.73 -14.15 10.08
C ILE A 30 -3.45 -13.46 11.23
N ASP A 31 -2.70 -13.05 12.25
CA ASP A 31 -3.31 -12.35 13.38
C ASP A 31 -3.31 -10.83 13.13
N ALA A 32 -3.93 -10.09 14.03
CA ALA A 32 -4.07 -8.65 13.89
C ALA A 32 -2.71 -7.94 13.85
N GLN A 33 -1.75 -8.45 14.60
CA GLN A 33 -0.42 -7.86 14.64
C GLN A 33 0.31 -8.05 13.32
N ASP A 34 0.20 -9.25 12.74
CA ASP A 34 0.80 -9.51 11.43
C ASP A 34 0.13 -8.65 10.35
N ALA A 35 -1.19 -8.54 10.41
CA ALA A 35 -1.91 -7.69 9.45
C ALA A 35 -1.44 -6.25 9.54
N TYR A 36 -1.29 -5.73 10.75
CA TYR A 36 -0.81 -4.37 10.96
C TYR A 36 0.58 -4.16 10.37
N LYS A 37 1.48 -5.11 10.60
CA LYS A 37 2.84 -5.01 10.06
C LYS A 37 2.85 -4.99 8.56
N GLU A 38 2.02 -5.82 7.93
CA GLU A 38 1.98 -5.88 6.47
C GLU A 38 1.37 -4.62 5.87
N ILE A 39 0.31 -4.08 6.49
CA ILE A 39 -0.27 -2.82 6.02
C ILE A 39 0.74 -1.70 6.16
N LYS A 40 1.49 -1.69 7.24
CA LYS A 40 2.53 -0.69 7.46
C LYS A 40 3.61 -0.75 6.39
N ALA A 41 4.00 -1.97 5.99
CA ALA A 41 4.97 -2.14 4.92
C ALA A 41 4.43 -1.63 3.59
N GLU A 42 3.16 -1.92 3.28
CA GLU A 42 2.55 -1.43 2.05
C GLU A 42 2.44 0.10 2.05
N LEU A 43 2.12 0.68 3.20
CA LEU A 43 2.05 2.12 3.32
C LEU A 43 3.43 2.76 3.08
N LYS A 44 4.47 2.11 3.53
CA LYS A 44 5.84 2.57 3.32
C LYS A 44 6.17 2.63 1.82
N GLU A 45 5.74 1.61 1.07
CA GLU A 45 5.93 1.61 -0.37
C GLU A 45 5.16 2.73 -1.04
N LEU A 46 3.94 2.97 -0.59
CA LEU A 46 3.13 4.05 -1.13
C LEU A 46 3.76 5.41 -0.86
N LYS A 47 4.33 5.59 0.32
CA LYS A 47 5.03 6.81 0.67
C LYS A 47 6.23 7.05 -0.23
N ARG A 48 6.94 5.99 -0.58
CA ARG A 48 8.08 6.10 -1.49
C ARG A 48 7.63 6.57 -2.87
N ALA A 49 6.54 6.01 -3.37
CA ALA A 49 5.98 6.43 -4.64
C ALA A 49 5.61 7.91 -4.60
N LYS A 50 4.91 8.33 -3.56
CA LYS A 50 4.51 9.72 -3.40
C LYS A 50 5.72 10.65 -3.34
N LYS A 51 6.77 10.20 -2.65
CA LYS A 51 7.97 11.02 -2.50
C LYS A 51 8.67 11.25 -3.83
N GLN A 52 8.67 10.24 -4.69
CA GLN A 52 9.26 10.39 -6.02
C GLN A 52 8.53 11.43 -6.85
N TYR A 53 7.22 11.43 -6.80
CA TYR A 53 6.43 12.42 -7.52
C TYR A 53 6.59 13.80 -6.90
N GLY A 54 6.65 13.86 -5.59
CA GLY A 54 6.80 15.13 -4.90
C GLY A 54 8.08 15.86 -5.24
N LYS A 55 9.11 15.12 -5.63
CA LYS A 55 10.39 15.72 -6.01
C LYS A 55 10.27 16.57 -7.26
N ASP A 56 9.37 16.24 -8.14
CA ASP A 56 9.24 16.90 -9.43
C ASP A 56 8.36 18.15 -9.35
N MET A 57 7.85 18.42 -8.18
CA MET A 57 6.99 19.59 -7.97
C MET A 57 7.70 20.69 -7.17
#